data_1dbeeb7f7785df0ca27482b46ff8a202
#
_entry.id   1dbeeb7f7785df0ca27482b46ff8a202
#
_cell.length_a   1.000
_cell.length_b   1.000
_cell.length_c   1.000
_cell.angle_alpha   90.00
_cell.angle_beta   90.00
_cell.angle_gamma   90.00
#
_symmetry.space_group_name_H-M   'P 1'
#
loop_
_entity.id
_entity.type
_entity.pdbx_description
1 polymer ?
#
loop_
_entity_poly.entity_id
_entity_poly.type
_entity_poly.pdbx_seq_one_letter_code
_entity_poly.pdbx_strand_id
1 'polypeptide(L)'
;MDFVLSELCDQVMTARAGHKPLFIVGGGTKGFYGNHRAVTPQDGHCLLDMTPYRGIVSYQPSELVVTARAGTPLAELEAALAEHGQMLAFEPPHFGPGATLGGCVAAGLSGPRRMAAGAVRDFVLGARLLDSQGHILAFGGEVMKNVAGYDVSRLQAGAQGIFGALLEVSLKVVPRPAVVESLRLPATQDEALRWFGQWRGRPLPISASCWTADGAADGGGAVVL
;
A
#
# COMPACT_ATOMS: atom_id res chain seq x y z
N MET A 1 -7.97 25.52 -6.31
CA MET A 1 -8.19 24.10 -5.92
C MET A 1 -8.01 23.29 -7.21
N ASP A 2 -7.37 22.14 -7.11
CA ASP A 2 -7.22 21.22 -8.25
C ASP A 2 -8.63 20.79 -8.71
N PHE A 3 -8.91 20.85 -10.02
CA PHE A 3 -10.24 20.54 -10.57
C PHE A 3 -10.72 19.14 -10.17
N VAL A 4 -9.84 18.14 -10.24
CA VAL A 4 -10.15 16.75 -9.84
C VAL A 4 -10.52 16.67 -8.36
N LEU A 5 -9.80 17.37 -7.49
CA LEU A 5 -10.10 17.39 -6.06
C LEU A 5 -11.46 18.02 -5.77
N SER A 6 -11.80 19.11 -6.47
CA SER A 6 -13.13 19.73 -6.36
C SER A 6 -14.24 18.76 -6.75
N GLU A 7 -14.05 18.04 -7.85
CA GLU A 7 -15.00 17.06 -8.34
C GLU A 7 -15.21 15.90 -7.34
N LEU A 8 -14.13 15.40 -6.73
CA LEU A 8 -14.24 14.37 -5.68
C LEU A 8 -15.03 14.88 -4.46
N CYS A 9 -14.79 16.10 -4.02
CA CYS A 9 -15.56 16.72 -2.93
C CYS A 9 -17.05 16.84 -3.29
N ASP A 10 -17.36 17.29 -4.50
CA ASP A 10 -18.74 17.46 -4.97
C ASP A 10 -19.47 16.11 -5.06
N GLN A 11 -18.79 15.04 -5.50
CA GLN A 11 -19.33 13.68 -5.52
C GLN A 11 -19.65 13.17 -4.10
N VAL A 12 -18.75 13.39 -3.13
CA VAL A 12 -18.99 13.04 -1.73
C VAL A 12 -20.22 13.78 -1.18
N MET A 13 -20.29 15.10 -1.40
CA MET A 13 -21.40 15.92 -0.90
C MET A 13 -22.73 15.56 -1.55
N THR A 14 -22.72 15.22 -2.84
CA THR A 14 -23.92 14.77 -3.58
C THR A 14 -24.41 13.42 -3.05
N ALA A 15 -23.49 12.46 -2.84
CA ALA A 15 -23.85 11.17 -2.28
C ALA A 15 -24.41 11.31 -0.85
N ARG A 16 -23.81 12.18 -0.04
CA ARG A 16 -24.28 12.48 1.31
C ARG A 16 -25.69 13.09 1.30
N ALA A 17 -25.92 14.10 0.47
CA ALA A 17 -27.23 14.74 0.34
C ALA A 17 -28.31 13.75 -0.11
N GLY A 18 -27.96 12.82 -0.99
CA GLY A 18 -28.83 11.75 -1.47
C GLY A 18 -28.92 10.53 -0.55
N HIS A 19 -28.25 10.52 0.61
CA HIS A 19 -28.14 9.36 1.52
C HIS A 19 -27.68 8.09 0.81
N LYS A 20 -26.80 8.22 -0.20
CA LYS A 20 -26.29 7.10 -0.98
C LYS A 20 -24.92 6.64 -0.43
N PRO A 21 -24.71 5.33 -0.23
CA PRO A 21 -23.39 4.83 0.15
C PRO A 21 -22.39 5.08 -0.97
N LEU A 22 -21.16 5.48 -0.58
CA LEU A 22 -20.02 5.62 -1.49
C LEU A 22 -19.16 4.38 -1.47
N PHE A 23 -18.76 3.92 -2.65
CA PHE A 23 -17.76 2.89 -2.82
C PHE A 23 -16.50 3.53 -3.40
N ILE A 24 -15.44 3.60 -2.57
CA ILE A 24 -14.16 4.20 -2.96
C ILE A 24 -13.36 3.16 -3.73
N VAL A 25 -12.92 3.50 -4.94
CA VAL A 25 -12.15 2.61 -5.81
C VAL A 25 -10.91 3.32 -6.34
N GLY A 26 -9.79 2.59 -6.35
CA GLY A 26 -8.61 2.90 -7.16
C GLY A 26 -8.58 1.98 -8.38
N GLY A 27 -7.44 1.36 -8.69
CA GLY A 27 -7.32 0.45 -9.84
C GLY A 27 -8.05 -0.90 -9.72
N GLY A 28 -8.81 -1.15 -8.66
CA GLY A 28 -9.66 -2.34 -8.51
C GLY A 28 -8.92 -3.67 -8.33
N THR A 29 -7.58 -3.68 -8.29
CA THR A 29 -6.76 -4.90 -8.32
C THR A 29 -6.85 -5.74 -7.04
N LYS A 30 -7.43 -5.21 -5.97
CA LYS A 30 -7.55 -5.87 -4.65
C LYS A 30 -9.01 -6.08 -4.22
N GLY A 31 -9.94 -6.07 -5.17
CA GLY A 31 -11.37 -6.27 -4.92
C GLY A 31 -11.73 -7.63 -4.31
N PHE A 32 -10.83 -8.60 -4.35
CA PHE A 32 -10.99 -9.91 -3.72
C PHE A 32 -10.68 -9.90 -2.22
N TYR A 33 -10.08 -8.81 -1.70
CA TYR A 33 -9.56 -8.75 -0.33
C TYR A 33 -10.53 -8.04 0.62
N GLY A 34 -10.63 -8.57 1.85
CA GLY A 34 -11.51 -8.04 2.88
C GLY A 34 -12.92 -8.60 2.79
N ASN A 35 -13.89 -7.83 3.30
CA ASN A 35 -15.31 -8.18 3.19
C ASN A 35 -15.81 -7.83 1.77
N HIS A 36 -15.30 -8.54 0.80
CA HIS A 36 -15.55 -8.28 -0.61
C HIS A 36 -17.02 -8.50 -0.96
N ARG A 37 -17.66 -7.44 -1.43
CA ARG A 37 -18.94 -7.50 -2.12
C ARG A 37 -18.78 -6.84 -3.47
N ALA A 38 -19.14 -7.55 -4.52
CA ALA A 38 -19.24 -6.92 -5.84
C ALA A 38 -20.29 -5.79 -5.76
N VAL A 39 -19.86 -4.56 -6.01
CA VAL A 39 -20.74 -3.40 -6.05
C VAL A 39 -21.08 -3.15 -7.50
N THR A 40 -22.35 -3.17 -7.81
CA THR A 40 -22.88 -2.86 -9.14
C THR A 40 -23.65 -1.53 -9.09
N PRO A 41 -23.80 -0.83 -10.23
CA PRO A 41 -24.65 0.37 -10.29
C PRO A 41 -26.09 0.13 -9.84
N GLN A 42 -26.59 -1.12 -9.97
CA GLN A 42 -27.94 -1.50 -9.54
C GLN A 42 -28.08 -1.55 -8.01
N ASP A 43 -26.99 -1.65 -7.25
CA ASP A 43 -27.02 -1.65 -5.78
C ASP A 43 -27.28 -0.27 -5.17
N GLY A 44 -27.45 0.78 -5.99
CA GLY A 44 -27.70 2.15 -5.53
C GLY A 44 -26.49 2.85 -4.90
N HIS A 45 -25.30 2.24 -5.00
CA HIS A 45 -24.05 2.84 -4.55
C HIS A 45 -23.55 3.89 -5.55
N CYS A 46 -22.91 4.95 -5.04
CA CYS A 46 -22.13 5.87 -5.85
C CYS A 46 -20.66 5.40 -5.86
N LEU A 47 -20.07 5.38 -7.03
CA LEU A 47 -18.64 5.05 -7.19
C LEU A 47 -17.81 6.34 -7.03
N LEU A 48 -16.82 6.34 -6.15
CA LEU A 48 -15.82 7.41 -6.03
C LEU A 48 -14.51 6.88 -6.61
N ASP A 49 -14.25 7.21 -7.88
CA ASP A 49 -13.04 6.80 -8.58
C ASP A 49 -11.87 7.74 -8.24
N MET A 50 -10.85 7.19 -7.59
CA MET A 50 -9.65 7.92 -7.19
C MET A 50 -8.56 7.93 -8.27
N THR A 51 -8.70 7.17 -9.36
CA THR A 51 -7.64 7.03 -10.38
C THR A 51 -7.28 8.32 -11.10
N PRO A 52 -8.21 9.30 -11.31
CA PRO A 52 -7.86 10.59 -11.91
C PRO A 52 -7.01 11.48 -10.98
N TYR A 53 -7.09 11.27 -9.65
CA TYR A 53 -6.33 12.06 -8.67
C TYR A 53 -4.95 11.44 -8.43
N ARG A 54 -4.03 11.65 -9.38
CA ARG A 54 -2.72 11.01 -9.43
C ARG A 54 -1.56 11.99 -9.62
N GLY A 55 -0.36 11.50 -9.39
CA GLY A 55 0.92 12.18 -9.55
C GLY A 55 1.70 12.30 -8.25
N ILE A 56 3.01 12.43 -8.36
CA ILE A 56 3.92 12.68 -7.24
C ILE A 56 3.80 14.16 -6.88
N VAL A 57 3.51 14.44 -5.61
CA VAL A 57 3.35 15.81 -5.06
C VAL A 57 4.70 16.36 -4.62
N SER A 58 5.48 15.54 -3.92
CA SER A 58 6.81 15.89 -3.43
C SER A 58 7.67 14.64 -3.36
N TYR A 59 8.92 14.77 -3.74
CA TYR A 59 9.90 13.70 -3.56
C TYR A 59 11.22 14.29 -3.15
N GLN A 60 11.72 13.88 -2.01
CA GLN A 60 12.97 14.32 -1.41
C GLN A 60 13.89 13.09 -1.22
N PRO A 61 14.67 12.72 -2.25
CA PRO A 61 15.52 11.51 -2.20
C PRO A 61 16.52 11.52 -1.04
N SER A 62 17.08 12.67 -0.69
CA SER A 62 18.01 12.81 0.45
C SER A 62 17.35 12.55 1.79
N GLU A 63 16.07 12.87 1.93
CA GLU A 63 15.29 12.69 3.15
C GLU A 63 14.58 11.33 3.18
N LEU A 64 14.66 10.55 2.09
CA LEU A 64 14.00 9.26 1.96
C LEU A 64 12.48 9.33 2.13
N VAL A 65 11.86 10.38 1.58
CA VAL A 65 10.42 10.62 1.68
C VAL A 65 9.84 10.95 0.31
N VAL A 66 8.71 10.34 0.01
CA VAL A 66 7.87 10.66 -1.15
C VAL A 66 6.45 10.89 -0.72
N THR A 67 5.81 11.93 -1.24
CA THR A 67 4.38 12.20 -1.11
C THR A 67 3.75 12.11 -2.48
N ALA A 68 2.72 11.26 -2.61
CA ALA A 68 2.01 11.12 -3.87
C ALA A 68 0.49 11.04 -3.64
N ARG A 69 -0.26 11.38 -4.67
CA ARG A 69 -1.72 11.30 -4.70
C ARG A 69 -2.17 9.84 -4.76
N ALA A 70 -3.29 9.54 -4.13
CA ALA A 70 -3.77 8.17 -3.92
C ALA A 70 -4.06 7.40 -5.22
N GLY A 71 -4.46 8.08 -6.28
CA GLY A 71 -4.69 7.49 -7.60
C GLY A 71 -3.41 7.18 -8.39
N THR A 72 -2.23 7.55 -7.89
CA THR A 72 -0.96 7.29 -8.58
C THR A 72 -0.74 5.78 -8.75
N PRO A 73 -0.49 5.29 -9.97
CA PRO A 73 -0.12 3.90 -10.19
C PRO A 73 1.15 3.53 -9.41
N LEU A 74 1.15 2.37 -8.75
CA LEU A 74 2.33 1.89 -8.02
C LEU A 74 3.55 1.77 -8.93
N ALA A 75 3.35 1.30 -10.17
CA ALA A 75 4.44 1.17 -11.14
C ALA A 75 5.09 2.53 -11.49
N GLU A 76 4.29 3.60 -11.58
CA GLU A 76 4.80 4.96 -11.82
C GLU A 76 5.63 5.46 -10.61
N LEU A 77 5.12 5.25 -9.40
CA LEU A 77 5.82 5.62 -8.18
C LEU A 77 7.14 4.84 -8.04
N GLU A 78 7.11 3.52 -8.24
CA GLU A 78 8.31 2.67 -8.14
C GLU A 78 9.35 2.99 -9.21
N ALA A 79 8.92 3.37 -10.43
CA ALA A 79 9.82 3.83 -11.47
C ALA A 79 10.54 5.12 -11.06
N ALA A 80 9.83 6.11 -10.54
CA ALA A 80 10.41 7.35 -10.06
C ALA A 80 11.40 7.13 -8.90
N LEU A 81 11.08 6.22 -7.97
CA LEU A 81 11.99 5.84 -6.88
C LEU A 81 13.25 5.15 -7.40
N ALA A 82 13.10 4.29 -8.42
CA ALA A 82 14.21 3.55 -9.02
C ALA A 82 15.25 4.45 -9.69
N GLU A 83 14.85 5.61 -10.25
CA GLU A 83 15.75 6.61 -10.82
C GLU A 83 16.76 7.14 -9.79
N HIS A 84 16.38 7.11 -8.51
CA HIS A 84 17.24 7.53 -7.39
C HIS A 84 17.80 6.35 -6.58
N GLY A 85 17.73 5.12 -7.11
CA GLY A 85 18.20 3.93 -6.43
C GLY A 85 17.42 3.61 -5.15
N GLN A 86 16.15 3.99 -5.07
CA GLN A 86 15.29 3.79 -3.90
C GLN A 86 14.13 2.84 -4.20
N MET A 87 13.44 2.38 -3.16
CA MET A 87 12.34 1.45 -3.28
C MET A 87 11.35 1.51 -2.11
N LEU A 88 10.16 0.94 -2.32
CA LEU A 88 9.18 0.62 -1.27
C LEU A 88 9.55 -0.73 -0.64
N ALA A 89 10.20 -0.71 0.52
CA ALA A 89 10.77 -1.92 1.13
C ALA A 89 9.73 -2.94 1.60
N PHE A 90 8.49 -2.54 1.82
CA PHE A 90 7.40 -3.44 2.21
C PHE A 90 6.86 -4.28 1.04
N GLU A 91 7.40 -4.13 -0.17
CA GLU A 91 7.02 -4.86 -1.38
C GLU A 91 5.50 -4.85 -1.63
N PRO A 92 4.94 -3.75 -2.12
CA PRO A 92 3.51 -3.66 -2.35
C PRO A 92 3.03 -4.69 -3.38
N PRO A 93 2.12 -5.62 -3.04
CA PRO A 93 1.58 -6.53 -4.03
C PRO A 93 0.64 -5.78 -4.97
N HIS A 94 0.89 -5.87 -6.28
CA HIS A 94 0.12 -5.15 -7.30
C HIS A 94 -1.21 -5.84 -7.62
N PHE A 95 -1.17 -7.17 -7.83
CA PHE A 95 -2.31 -7.97 -8.32
C PHE A 95 -2.91 -7.45 -9.64
N GLY A 96 -2.13 -6.70 -10.42
CA GLY A 96 -2.50 -6.18 -11.71
C GLY A 96 -1.89 -4.80 -12.00
N PRO A 97 -1.85 -4.39 -13.28
CA PRO A 97 -1.16 -3.18 -13.72
C PRO A 97 -1.83 -1.88 -13.23
N GLY A 98 -3.12 -1.94 -12.87
CA GLY A 98 -3.87 -0.78 -12.38
C GLY A 98 -3.69 -0.50 -10.88
N ALA A 99 -2.82 -1.21 -10.15
CA ALA A 99 -2.62 -1.00 -8.72
C ALA A 99 -2.21 0.45 -8.41
N THR A 100 -2.92 1.09 -7.47
CA THR A 100 -2.68 2.48 -7.05
C THR A 100 -2.09 2.56 -5.64
N LEU A 101 -1.42 3.66 -5.34
CA LEU A 101 -0.89 3.95 -4.01
C LEU A 101 -1.97 3.91 -2.93
N GLY A 102 -3.10 4.61 -3.14
CA GLY A 102 -4.20 4.64 -2.19
C GLY A 102 -4.80 3.26 -1.95
N GLY A 103 -5.00 2.46 -3.02
CA GLY A 103 -5.46 1.08 -2.92
C GLY A 103 -4.47 0.15 -2.20
N CYS A 104 -3.17 0.38 -2.35
CA CYS A 104 -2.12 -0.32 -1.63
C CYS A 104 -2.18 -0.05 -0.12
N VAL A 105 -2.21 1.22 0.26
CA VAL A 105 -2.28 1.64 1.67
C VAL A 105 -3.60 1.21 2.29
N ALA A 106 -4.73 1.45 1.62
CA ALA A 106 -6.06 1.07 2.10
C ALA A 106 -6.19 -0.44 2.33
N ALA A 107 -5.60 -1.28 1.47
CA ALA A 107 -5.59 -2.72 1.67
C ALA A 107 -4.62 -3.17 2.77
N GLY A 108 -3.55 -2.42 3.03
CA GLY A 108 -2.57 -2.74 4.08
C GLY A 108 -1.71 -3.97 3.80
N LEU A 109 -1.72 -4.46 2.56
CA LEU A 109 -0.97 -5.65 2.17
C LEU A 109 0.51 -5.34 1.92
N SER A 110 1.35 -6.30 2.23
CA SER A 110 2.80 -6.22 2.05
C SER A 110 3.36 -7.57 1.62
N GLY A 111 4.43 -7.54 0.84
CA GLY A 111 5.10 -8.74 0.36
C GLY A 111 6.00 -9.42 1.40
N PRO A 112 6.79 -10.43 0.98
CA PRO A 112 7.62 -11.26 1.85
C PRO A 112 8.66 -10.47 2.66
N ARG A 113 9.18 -9.36 2.15
CA ARG A 113 10.10 -8.46 2.87
C ARG A 113 9.53 -7.85 4.14
N ARG A 114 8.20 -7.94 4.32
CA ARG A 114 7.54 -7.47 5.54
C ARG A 114 8.22 -8.00 6.81
N MET A 115 8.74 -9.21 6.79
CA MET A 115 9.38 -9.83 7.95
C MET A 115 10.67 -9.10 8.37
N ALA A 116 11.41 -8.55 7.42
CA ALA A 116 12.66 -7.84 7.67
C ALA A 116 12.47 -6.31 7.69
N ALA A 117 11.67 -5.78 6.78
CA ALA A 117 11.54 -4.33 6.57
C ALA A 117 10.38 -3.69 7.36
N GLY A 118 9.34 -4.44 7.69
CA GLY A 118 8.09 -3.93 8.23
C GLY A 118 6.95 -3.90 7.21
N ALA A 119 5.75 -3.68 7.67
CA ALA A 119 4.55 -3.59 6.84
C ALA A 119 4.36 -2.18 6.27
N VAL A 120 3.46 -2.01 5.29
CA VAL A 120 3.16 -0.69 4.70
C VAL A 120 2.85 0.36 5.76
N ARG A 121 2.14 0.02 6.84
CA ARG A 121 1.84 0.95 7.94
C ARG A 121 3.09 1.55 8.59
N ASP A 122 4.20 0.83 8.59
CA ASP A 122 5.45 1.28 9.21
C ASP A 122 6.20 2.30 8.33
N PHE A 123 5.76 2.45 7.08
CA PHE A 123 6.29 3.39 6.11
C PHE A 123 5.39 4.62 5.90
N VAL A 124 4.14 4.60 6.37
CA VAL A 124 3.25 5.76 6.28
C VAL A 124 3.67 6.81 7.31
N LEU A 125 4.02 7.99 6.82
CA LEU A 125 4.42 9.16 7.62
C LEU A 125 3.28 10.16 7.74
N GLY A 126 2.50 10.35 6.69
CA GLY A 126 1.40 11.28 6.63
C GLY A 126 0.31 10.83 5.67
N ALA A 127 -0.90 11.32 5.88
CA ALA A 127 -2.03 11.09 5.00
C ALA A 127 -2.94 12.31 4.94
N ARG A 128 -3.50 12.58 3.76
CA ARG A 128 -4.64 13.50 3.58
C ARG A 128 -5.86 12.69 3.21
N LEU A 129 -6.97 13.00 3.85
CA LEU A 129 -8.24 12.30 3.70
C LEU A 129 -9.33 13.27 3.27
N LEU A 130 -10.26 12.79 2.46
CA LEU A 130 -11.55 13.41 2.23
C LEU A 130 -12.58 12.65 3.07
N ASP A 131 -13.15 13.31 4.07
CA ASP A 131 -14.17 12.71 4.94
C ASP A 131 -15.57 12.72 4.32
N SER A 132 -16.52 12.09 5.00
CA SER A 132 -17.93 12.04 4.55
C SER A 132 -18.65 13.39 4.63
N GLN A 133 -18.03 14.42 5.17
CA GLN A 133 -18.55 15.78 5.25
C GLN A 133 -17.98 16.71 4.19
N GLY A 134 -17.11 16.17 3.30
CA GLY A 134 -16.43 16.96 2.29
C GLY A 134 -15.22 17.74 2.82
N HIS A 135 -14.81 17.50 4.07
CA HIS A 135 -13.62 18.14 4.65
C HIS A 135 -12.35 17.41 4.23
N ILE A 136 -11.32 18.17 3.95
CA ILE A 136 -9.98 17.66 3.73
C ILE A 136 -9.22 17.71 5.05
N LEU A 137 -8.87 16.56 5.57
CA LEU A 137 -8.16 16.38 6.81
C LEU A 137 -6.73 15.96 6.54
N ALA A 138 -5.77 16.55 7.25
CA ALA A 138 -4.35 16.19 7.13
C ALA A 138 -3.83 15.65 8.47
N PHE A 139 -3.13 14.53 8.41
CA PHE A 139 -2.56 13.83 9.57
C PHE A 139 -1.11 13.47 9.31
N GLY A 140 -0.25 13.62 10.32
CA GLY A 140 1.19 13.39 10.17
C GLY A 140 1.83 14.44 9.26
N GLY A 141 2.88 14.06 8.57
CA GLY A 141 3.64 14.94 7.66
C GLY A 141 4.72 14.18 6.91
N GLU A 142 5.78 14.87 6.52
CA GLU A 142 6.95 14.30 5.85
C GLU A 142 8.09 13.97 6.83
N VAL A 143 7.85 14.09 8.13
CA VAL A 143 8.87 13.87 9.16
C VAL A 143 8.78 12.47 9.75
N MET A 144 9.94 11.85 9.98
CA MET A 144 10.02 10.48 10.51
C MET A 144 9.56 10.35 11.97
N LYS A 145 9.46 11.46 12.70
CA LYS A 145 9.09 11.46 14.11
C LYS A 145 7.84 12.31 14.32
N ASN A 146 6.69 11.68 14.46
CA ASN A 146 5.49 12.29 14.98
C ASN A 146 5.50 12.17 16.53
N VAL A 147 5.51 13.29 17.24
CA VAL A 147 5.63 13.32 18.71
C VAL A 147 4.39 13.83 19.41
N ALA A 148 3.37 14.24 18.67
CA ALA A 148 2.16 14.83 19.25
C ALA A 148 0.90 14.25 18.58
N GLY A 149 -0.08 13.85 19.39
CA GLY A 149 -1.38 13.37 18.95
C GLY A 149 -1.43 11.90 18.56
N TYR A 150 -2.61 11.48 18.12
CA TYR A 150 -2.84 10.13 17.64
C TYR A 150 -2.24 9.92 16.25
N ASP A 151 -1.72 8.74 16.00
CA ASP A 151 -1.18 8.34 14.70
C ASP A 151 -2.30 7.92 13.74
N VAL A 152 -3.07 8.90 13.28
CA VAL A 152 -4.19 8.68 12.35
C VAL A 152 -3.68 8.32 10.96
N SER A 153 -2.49 8.77 10.57
CA SER A 153 -1.92 8.44 9.26
C SER A 153 -1.67 6.95 9.11
N ARG A 154 -1.06 6.31 10.11
CA ARG A 154 -0.82 4.86 10.09
C ARG A 154 -2.09 4.03 10.28
N LEU A 155 -3.12 4.59 10.92
CA LEU A 155 -4.43 3.95 11.03
C LEU A 155 -5.08 3.69 9.66
N GLN A 156 -4.73 4.49 8.63
CA GLN A 156 -5.27 4.32 7.28
C GLN A 156 -4.77 3.05 6.58
N ALA A 157 -3.63 2.52 7.00
CA ALA A 157 -3.09 1.28 6.44
C ALA A 157 -3.95 0.07 6.86
N GLY A 158 -4.67 -0.50 5.91
CA GLY A 158 -5.60 -1.60 6.13
C GLY A 158 -7.03 -1.17 6.49
N ALA A 159 -7.33 0.13 6.52
CA ALA A 159 -8.64 0.65 6.88
C ALA A 159 -9.69 0.54 5.75
N GLN A 160 -9.29 0.19 4.54
CA GLN A 160 -10.19 0.00 3.38
C GLN A 160 -11.16 1.16 3.13
N GLY A 161 -10.75 2.40 3.46
CA GLY A 161 -11.53 3.61 3.22
C GLY A 161 -12.65 3.90 4.23
N ILE A 162 -12.76 3.15 5.35
CA ILE A 162 -13.85 3.36 6.33
C ILE A 162 -13.79 4.72 7.03
N PHE A 163 -12.64 5.37 7.06
CA PHE A 163 -12.48 6.71 7.66
C PHE A 163 -12.56 7.84 6.64
N GLY A 164 -12.65 7.54 5.35
CA GLY A 164 -12.68 8.49 4.25
C GLY A 164 -11.82 8.06 3.08
N ALA A 165 -11.88 8.82 1.99
CA ALA A 165 -11.06 8.58 0.82
C ALA A 165 -9.64 9.14 1.04
N LEU A 166 -8.62 8.30 0.82
CA LEU A 166 -7.23 8.74 0.78
C LEU A 166 -7.02 9.69 -0.40
N LEU A 167 -6.55 10.90 -0.15
CA LEU A 167 -6.16 11.87 -1.18
C LEU A 167 -4.67 11.77 -1.47
N GLU A 168 -3.85 11.89 -0.45
CA GLU A 168 -2.39 11.87 -0.56
C GLU A 168 -1.80 11.02 0.56
N VAL A 169 -0.66 10.40 0.28
CA VAL A 169 0.10 9.63 1.27
C VAL A 169 1.57 10.01 1.18
N SER A 170 2.17 10.31 2.34
CA SER A 170 3.61 10.46 2.49
C SER A 170 4.19 9.16 2.99
N LEU A 171 5.16 8.62 2.25
CA LEU A 171 5.82 7.36 2.55
C LEU A 171 7.30 7.55 2.77
N LYS A 172 7.82 6.85 3.77
CA LYS A 172 9.25 6.58 3.88
C LYS A 172 9.66 5.60 2.78
N VAL A 173 10.78 5.90 2.13
CA VAL A 173 11.42 5.01 1.16
C VAL A 173 12.80 4.58 1.68
N VAL A 174 13.41 3.59 1.07
CA VAL A 174 14.74 3.13 1.45
C VAL A 174 15.63 2.95 0.23
N PRO A 175 16.96 3.03 0.38
CA PRO A 175 17.88 2.67 -0.68
C PRO A 175 17.67 1.22 -1.13
N ARG A 176 17.79 0.96 -2.43
CA ARG A 176 17.82 -0.41 -2.96
C ARG A 176 19.14 -1.06 -2.58
N PRO A 177 19.15 -2.34 -2.16
CA PRO A 177 20.38 -3.08 -1.97
C PRO A 177 21.13 -3.18 -3.31
N ALA A 178 22.47 -3.07 -3.24
CA ALA A 178 23.32 -3.16 -4.42
C ALA A 178 23.23 -4.53 -5.12
N VAL A 179 23.10 -5.59 -4.32
CA VAL A 179 22.96 -6.98 -4.78
C VAL A 179 21.88 -7.66 -3.96
N VAL A 180 21.07 -8.46 -4.61
CA VAL A 180 20.11 -9.39 -3.99
C VAL A 180 20.35 -10.75 -4.63
N GLU A 181 20.64 -11.74 -3.81
CA GLU A 181 20.80 -13.14 -4.24
C GLU A 181 19.61 -13.96 -3.75
N SER A 182 19.13 -14.86 -4.58
CA SER A 182 18.03 -15.75 -4.25
C SER A 182 18.53 -17.18 -4.15
N LEU A 183 18.20 -17.84 -3.03
CA LEU A 183 18.47 -19.27 -2.84
C LEU A 183 17.15 -20.03 -2.90
N ARG A 184 17.10 -21.11 -3.67
CA ARG A 184 15.99 -22.04 -3.69
C ARG A 184 16.44 -23.38 -3.10
N LEU A 185 15.76 -23.81 -2.05
CA LEU A 185 16.05 -25.04 -1.33
C LEU A 185 14.85 -25.98 -1.42
N PRO A 186 15.03 -27.25 -1.82
CA PRO A 186 13.97 -28.23 -1.75
C PRO A 186 13.57 -28.47 -0.30
N ALA A 187 12.28 -28.39 0.01
CA ALA A 187 11.77 -28.62 1.35
C ALA A 187 10.28 -28.94 1.35
N THR A 188 9.87 -29.77 2.26
CA THR A 188 8.47 -29.93 2.64
C THR A 188 7.99 -28.66 3.38
N GLN A 189 6.69 -28.47 3.46
CA GLN A 189 6.12 -27.35 4.22
C GLN A 189 6.57 -27.31 5.68
N ASP A 190 6.64 -28.49 6.32
CA ASP A 190 7.06 -28.60 7.73
C ASP A 190 8.55 -28.26 7.93
N GLU A 191 9.39 -28.61 6.98
CA GLU A 191 10.81 -28.24 7.01
C GLU A 191 10.98 -26.74 6.82
N ALA A 192 10.26 -26.16 5.86
CA ALA A 192 10.29 -24.72 5.61
C ALA A 192 9.85 -23.92 6.84
N LEU A 193 8.76 -24.31 7.50
CA LEU A 193 8.28 -23.66 8.72
C LEU A 193 9.32 -23.75 9.86
N ARG A 194 9.97 -24.91 10.02
CA ARG A 194 11.06 -25.05 11.00
C ARG A 194 12.24 -24.16 10.69
N TRP A 195 12.65 -24.08 9.42
CA TRP A 195 13.76 -23.21 8.99
C TRP A 195 13.43 -21.73 9.19
N PHE A 196 12.24 -21.27 8.81
CA PHE A 196 11.80 -19.88 9.04
C PHE A 196 11.83 -19.53 10.53
N GLY A 197 11.40 -20.44 11.40
CA GLY A 197 11.48 -20.26 12.85
C GLY A 197 12.91 -20.14 13.36
N GLN A 198 13.83 -20.97 12.83
CA GLN A 198 15.25 -20.93 13.20
C GLN A 198 15.95 -19.67 12.68
N TRP A 199 15.67 -19.27 11.43
CA TRP A 199 16.32 -18.10 10.82
C TRP A 199 15.87 -16.79 11.48
N ARG A 200 14.60 -16.69 11.86
CA ARG A 200 14.06 -15.51 12.53
C ARG A 200 14.81 -15.15 13.82
N GLY A 201 15.34 -16.12 14.52
CA GLY A 201 16.11 -15.94 15.76
C GLY A 201 17.60 -15.66 15.57
N ARG A 202 18.07 -15.50 14.33
CA ARG A 202 19.50 -15.34 14.01
C ARG A 202 19.74 -14.06 13.21
N PRO A 203 20.89 -13.40 13.35
CA PRO A 203 21.24 -12.20 12.57
C PRO A 203 21.70 -12.58 11.16
N LEU A 204 20.82 -13.20 10.38
CA LEU A 204 21.07 -13.58 9.00
C LEU A 204 20.63 -12.44 8.05
N PRO A 205 21.31 -12.22 6.92
CA PRO A 205 20.98 -11.18 5.95
C PRO A 205 19.81 -11.60 5.04
N ILE A 206 18.77 -12.18 5.62
CA ILE A 206 17.57 -12.63 4.90
C ILE A 206 16.60 -11.46 4.82
N SER A 207 16.37 -10.95 3.62
CA SER A 207 15.43 -9.86 3.37
C SER A 207 14.00 -10.35 3.19
N ALA A 208 13.83 -11.58 2.66
CA ALA A 208 12.51 -12.20 2.47
C ALA A 208 12.66 -13.70 2.45
N SER A 209 11.59 -14.43 2.81
CA SER A 209 11.51 -15.88 2.65
C SER A 209 10.09 -16.31 2.37
N CYS A 210 9.91 -17.28 1.48
CA CYS A 210 8.62 -17.89 1.23
C CYS A 210 8.80 -19.37 0.88
N TRP A 211 7.75 -20.15 1.10
CA TRP A 211 7.62 -21.51 0.61
C TRP A 211 6.50 -21.57 -0.42
N THR A 212 6.74 -22.33 -1.49
CA THR A 212 5.74 -22.56 -2.52
C THR A 212 5.69 -24.05 -2.86
N ALA A 213 4.49 -24.56 -3.11
CA ALA A 213 4.27 -25.93 -3.60
C ALA A 213 4.49 -26.04 -5.12
N ASP A 214 4.66 -24.93 -5.84
CA ASP A 214 4.76 -24.91 -7.28
C ASP A 214 6.10 -25.45 -7.78
N GLY A 215 6.06 -26.47 -8.62
CA GLY A 215 7.18 -26.90 -9.48
C GLY A 215 8.10 -27.99 -8.93
N ALA A 216 7.74 -28.69 -7.87
CA ALA A 216 8.45 -29.91 -7.47
C ALA A 216 7.60 -31.14 -7.75
N ALA A 217 8.11 -32.04 -8.57
CA ALA A 217 7.50 -33.37 -8.76
C ALA A 217 7.40 -34.19 -7.46
N ASP A 218 8.12 -33.77 -6.43
CA ASP A 218 8.30 -34.49 -5.16
C ASP A 218 8.07 -33.64 -3.88
N GLY A 219 7.24 -32.63 -3.91
CA GLY A 219 6.74 -32.10 -2.64
C GLY A 219 7.10 -30.70 -2.21
N GLY A 220 7.46 -29.79 -3.08
CA GLY A 220 7.55 -28.38 -2.75
C GLY A 220 8.97 -27.83 -2.52
N GLY A 221 9.11 -26.52 -2.46
CA GLY A 221 10.39 -25.83 -2.27
C GLY A 221 10.28 -24.63 -1.34
N ALA A 222 11.34 -24.34 -0.57
CA ALA A 222 11.51 -23.09 0.13
C ALA A 222 12.35 -22.14 -0.72
N VAL A 223 11.95 -20.88 -0.77
CA VAL A 223 12.71 -19.83 -1.45
C VAL A 223 13.16 -18.82 -0.40
N VAL A 224 14.43 -18.53 -0.39
CA VAL A 224 15.01 -17.48 0.45
C VAL A 224 15.55 -16.41 -0.46
N LEU A 225 15.17 -15.17 -0.24
CA LEU A 225 15.56 -14.00 -1.04
C LEU A 225 16.46 -13.07 -0.22
#